data_81036f9559e422202d0d15f58bcdab6f
#
_entry.id   81036f9559e422202d0d15f58bcdab6f
#
_cell.length_a   1.000
_cell.length_b   1.000
_cell.length_c   1.000
_cell.angle_alpha   90.00
_cell.angle_beta   90.00
_cell.angle_gamma   90.00
#
_symmetry.space_group_name_H-M   'P 1'
#
loop_
_entity.id
_entity.type
_entity.pdbx_description
1 polymer ?
#
loop_
_entity_poly.entity_id
_entity_poly.type
_entity_poly.pdbx_seq_one_letter_code
_entity_poly.pdbx_strand_id
1 'polypeptide(L)'
;MKGGQFPGKCPYSSVNPAGRFPLSRDMSLTGTPFLSTLIALSVVALALPLLLWSRLRGPRIARAVARVLMLLFAQGTAVALVFVLVNNSNNLYDTWDDLLGTGNHVQQAADLGADGTGGIALERLPKVRQTFSQAEGPGMHAAGGVRVTQVKGRVSGVNAEVYVWLPPQYDEPAYRKHAFPVVELLPGYPGSAKSWFGTLRVHEQLLPLMREGKVAPFILVAPRTTLLPGVDTGCANVPGAVNADSWLSLDVPKMVTDNFRAQPAPKGWAVAGYSAGAHCAAKLAVAHPDRYRAAVSLSGYNDPIIERNSLAAQDPALRRANNPYLLLRRAATPPPVALYLSGQPGDGYEAGLALQREAKAPTTVHVVYIPKGAGGHTMALWKPQVVPVFRWLTTQLGQRPLAGATPPAPSSDGSTRAALASETASRGDAARRR
;
A
#
# COMPACT_ATOMS: atom_id res chain seq x y z
N MET A 1 27.27 36.48 -27.00
CA MET A 1 26.60 37.11 -25.89
C MET A 1 25.24 37.59 -26.35
N LYS A 2 24.20 36.81 -26.23
CA LYS A 2 22.79 37.25 -26.34
C LYS A 2 22.00 36.30 -25.45
N GLY A 3 21.44 36.85 -24.36
CA GLY A 3 20.59 36.14 -23.43
C GLY A 3 19.26 35.80 -24.11
N GLY A 4 18.92 34.53 -24.12
CA GLY A 4 17.60 34.04 -24.51
C GLY A 4 16.69 34.04 -23.30
N GLN A 5 15.69 34.91 -23.27
CA GLN A 5 14.56 34.87 -22.36
C GLN A 5 13.64 33.73 -22.76
N PHE A 6 13.33 32.85 -21.79
CA PHE A 6 12.25 31.88 -21.94
C PHE A 6 10.91 32.58 -21.64
N PRO A 7 9.91 32.46 -22.53
CA PRO A 7 8.56 32.89 -22.27
C PRO A 7 7.74 31.68 -21.76
N GLY A 8 7.09 31.81 -20.65
CA GLY A 8 6.09 30.82 -20.28
C GLY A 8 5.67 30.89 -18.81
N LYS A 9 4.90 31.92 -18.46
CA LYS A 9 4.06 31.86 -17.25
C LYS A 9 3.01 30.79 -17.46
N CYS A 10 3.05 29.69 -16.68
CA CYS A 10 1.93 28.80 -16.51
C CYS A 10 0.79 29.55 -15.82
N PRO A 11 -0.43 29.52 -16.39
CA PRO A 11 -1.58 30.14 -15.74
C PRO A 11 -2.21 29.17 -14.75
N TYR A 12 -1.61 28.96 -13.60
CA TYR A 12 -2.33 28.47 -12.45
C TYR A 12 -2.66 29.67 -11.56
N SER A 13 -3.76 30.37 -11.91
CA SER A 13 -4.36 31.33 -11.03
C SER A 13 -4.92 30.63 -9.78
N SER A 14 -4.63 31.24 -8.65
CA SER A 14 -5.18 30.94 -7.34
C SER A 14 -6.71 30.79 -7.40
N VAL A 15 -7.22 29.58 -7.40
CA VAL A 15 -8.63 29.29 -7.20
C VAL A 15 -8.90 29.35 -5.69
N ASN A 16 -9.63 30.39 -5.31
CA ASN A 16 -10.18 30.60 -3.98
C ASN A 16 -11.01 29.36 -3.55
N PRO A 17 -10.85 28.80 -2.35
CA PRO A 17 -11.66 27.66 -1.89
C PRO A 17 -12.99 28.16 -1.34
N ALA A 18 -13.93 28.55 -2.21
CA ALA A 18 -15.30 28.79 -1.81
C ALA A 18 -16.17 27.63 -2.29
N GLY A 19 -16.74 26.89 -1.34
CA GLY A 19 -17.83 25.95 -1.58
C GLY A 19 -17.50 24.48 -1.35
N ARG A 20 -16.93 24.11 -0.21
CA ARG A 20 -17.08 22.74 0.29
C ARG A 20 -18.51 22.55 0.74
N PHE A 21 -19.34 21.86 -0.08
CA PHE A 21 -20.51 21.18 0.46
C PHE A 21 -19.95 20.09 1.41
N PRO A 22 -20.32 20.08 2.68
CA PRO A 22 -19.97 18.96 3.55
C PRO A 22 -20.84 17.76 3.12
N LEU A 23 -20.35 16.95 2.21
CA LEU A 23 -20.82 15.58 2.12
C LEU A 23 -20.54 14.96 3.48
N SER A 24 -21.59 14.64 4.21
CA SER A 24 -21.53 14.12 5.56
C SER A 24 -20.52 12.96 5.63
N ARG A 25 -19.84 12.81 6.76
CA ARG A 25 -18.89 11.70 7.05
C ARG A 25 -19.47 10.30 6.74
N ASP A 26 -20.79 10.21 6.60
CA ASP A 26 -21.57 8.98 6.46
C ASP A 26 -21.60 8.43 5.02
N MET A 27 -21.16 9.18 4.00
CA MET A 27 -21.18 8.78 2.58
C MET A 27 -19.80 8.70 1.96
N SER A 28 -18.83 8.13 2.70
CA SER A 28 -17.48 7.88 2.14
C SER A 28 -17.55 6.85 1.01
N LEU A 29 -16.67 6.99 -0.01
CA LEU A 29 -16.60 6.12 -1.18
C LEU A 29 -16.48 4.63 -0.81
N THR A 30 -15.73 4.33 0.24
CA THR A 30 -15.46 2.96 0.73
C THR A 30 -16.34 2.57 1.91
N GLY A 31 -17.28 3.44 2.32
CA GLY A 31 -18.13 3.26 3.51
C GLY A 31 -19.24 2.23 3.30
N THR A 32 -19.54 1.46 4.35
CA THR A 32 -20.65 0.50 4.37
C THR A 32 -22.01 1.17 4.05
N PRO A 33 -22.31 2.37 4.56
CA PRO A 33 -23.58 3.05 4.24
C PRO A 33 -23.74 3.34 2.75
N PHE A 34 -22.65 3.77 2.07
CA PHE A 34 -22.69 4.03 0.63
C PHE A 34 -22.93 2.75 -0.18
N LEU A 35 -22.23 1.67 0.15
CA LEU A 35 -22.42 0.37 -0.50
C LEU A 35 -23.85 -0.16 -0.28
N SER A 36 -24.37 -0.09 0.95
CA SER A 36 -25.74 -0.52 1.27
C SER A 36 -26.79 0.28 0.50
N THR A 37 -26.57 1.58 0.35
CA THR A 37 -27.46 2.46 -0.45
C THR A 37 -27.45 2.06 -1.93
N LEU A 38 -26.27 1.77 -2.50
CA LEU A 38 -26.16 1.30 -3.89
C LEU A 38 -26.84 -0.05 -4.11
N ILE A 39 -26.72 -0.98 -3.16
CA ILE A 39 -27.43 -2.26 -3.21
C ILE A 39 -28.95 -2.03 -3.22
N ALA A 40 -29.45 -1.21 -2.30
CA ALA A 40 -30.88 -0.90 -2.22
C ALA A 40 -31.38 -0.21 -3.50
N LEU A 41 -30.65 0.77 -4.03
CA LEU A 41 -30.96 1.44 -5.29
C LEU A 41 -30.95 0.47 -6.48
N SER A 42 -30.04 -0.48 -6.52
CA SER A 42 -29.99 -1.50 -7.58
C SER A 42 -31.20 -2.43 -7.54
N VAL A 43 -31.64 -2.83 -6.34
CA VAL A 43 -32.88 -3.62 -6.17
C VAL A 43 -34.10 -2.83 -6.65
N VAL A 44 -34.21 -1.57 -6.25
CA VAL A 44 -35.31 -0.68 -6.71
C VAL A 44 -35.26 -0.50 -8.23
N ALA A 45 -34.05 -0.29 -8.80
CA ALA A 45 -33.86 -0.09 -10.23
C ALA A 45 -34.29 -1.29 -11.07
N LEU A 46 -34.08 -2.52 -10.55
CA LEU A 46 -34.59 -3.75 -11.18
C LEU A 46 -36.12 -3.92 -11.00
N ALA A 47 -36.64 -3.56 -9.85
CA ALA A 47 -38.07 -3.71 -9.56
C ALA A 47 -38.95 -2.71 -10.37
N LEU A 48 -38.46 -1.48 -10.58
CA LEU A 48 -39.20 -0.43 -11.29
C LEU A 48 -39.73 -0.85 -12.68
N PRO A 49 -38.88 -1.36 -13.61
CA PRO A 49 -39.37 -1.81 -14.91
C PRO A 49 -40.34 -3.01 -14.78
N LEU A 50 -40.08 -3.94 -13.87
CA LEU A 50 -40.94 -5.11 -13.68
C LEU A 50 -42.34 -4.71 -13.21
N LEU A 51 -42.46 -3.72 -12.34
CA LEU A 51 -43.75 -3.29 -11.76
C LEU A 51 -44.46 -2.24 -12.59
N LEU A 52 -43.75 -1.34 -13.25
CA LEU A 52 -44.32 -0.16 -13.89
C LEU A 52 -44.37 -0.23 -15.43
N TRP A 53 -43.64 -1.13 -16.09
CA TRP A 53 -43.53 -1.20 -17.55
C TRP A 53 -44.88 -1.24 -18.29
N SER A 54 -45.83 -2.07 -17.80
CA SER A 54 -47.18 -2.22 -18.35
C SER A 54 -48.16 -1.21 -17.80
N ARG A 55 -47.84 -0.58 -16.67
CA ARG A 55 -48.74 0.39 -15.99
C ARG A 55 -48.56 1.83 -16.45
N LEU A 56 -47.54 2.11 -17.25
CA LEU A 56 -47.29 3.46 -17.78
C LEU A 56 -48.42 3.90 -18.70
N ARG A 57 -49.09 5.01 -18.36
CA ARG A 57 -50.16 5.64 -19.13
C ARG A 57 -49.66 6.97 -19.73
N GLY A 58 -50.31 7.43 -20.81
CA GLY A 58 -49.94 8.69 -21.44
C GLY A 58 -49.53 8.57 -22.92
N PRO A 59 -49.06 9.65 -23.55
CA PRO A 59 -48.59 9.67 -24.92
C PRO A 59 -47.47 8.67 -25.19
N ARG A 60 -47.37 8.17 -26.42
CA ARG A 60 -46.31 7.16 -26.80
C ARG A 60 -44.92 7.63 -26.45
N ILE A 61 -44.59 8.91 -26.73
CA ILE A 61 -43.27 9.49 -26.44
C ILE A 61 -42.98 9.50 -24.94
N ALA A 62 -43.91 9.94 -24.08
CA ALA A 62 -43.72 9.98 -22.64
C ALA A 62 -43.49 8.58 -22.06
N ARG A 63 -44.19 7.56 -22.53
CA ARG A 63 -43.97 6.16 -22.14
C ARG A 63 -42.60 5.63 -22.58
N ALA A 64 -42.18 5.97 -23.80
CA ALA A 64 -40.86 5.59 -24.30
C ALA A 64 -39.74 6.23 -23.46
N VAL A 65 -39.84 7.54 -23.20
CA VAL A 65 -38.87 8.25 -22.34
C VAL A 65 -38.80 7.64 -20.94
N ALA A 66 -39.96 7.40 -20.30
CA ALA A 66 -40.00 6.79 -18.97
C ALA A 66 -39.33 5.40 -18.94
N ARG A 67 -39.53 4.57 -19.95
CA ARG A 67 -38.88 3.26 -20.09
C ARG A 67 -37.40 3.40 -20.25
N VAL A 68 -36.91 4.31 -21.09
CA VAL A 68 -35.48 4.58 -21.28
C VAL A 68 -34.84 5.06 -19.99
N LEU A 69 -35.50 5.97 -19.25
CA LEU A 69 -35.00 6.45 -17.95
C LEU A 69 -34.89 5.31 -16.91
N MET A 70 -35.87 4.40 -16.86
CA MET A 70 -35.81 3.23 -15.98
C MET A 70 -34.63 2.31 -16.34
N LEU A 71 -34.40 2.07 -17.63
CA LEU A 71 -33.26 1.27 -18.08
C LEU A 71 -31.91 1.95 -17.77
N LEU A 72 -31.80 3.25 -18.03
CA LEU A 72 -30.59 4.02 -17.71
C LEU A 72 -30.32 4.04 -16.20
N PHE A 73 -31.38 4.16 -15.39
CA PHE A 73 -31.25 4.08 -13.92
C PHE A 73 -30.75 2.70 -13.47
N ALA A 74 -31.30 1.61 -14.04
CA ALA A 74 -30.84 0.26 -13.73
C ALA A 74 -29.40 0.02 -14.17
N GLN A 75 -29.00 0.47 -15.35
CA GLN A 75 -27.60 0.37 -15.82
C GLN A 75 -26.67 1.22 -14.94
N GLY A 76 -27.03 2.47 -14.64
CA GLY A 76 -26.21 3.36 -13.82
C GLY A 76 -25.95 2.81 -12.42
N THR A 77 -26.99 2.30 -11.75
CA THR A 77 -26.84 1.69 -10.42
C THR A 77 -26.03 0.40 -10.46
N ALA A 78 -26.21 -0.44 -11.49
CA ALA A 78 -25.42 -1.67 -11.65
C ALA A 78 -23.92 -1.37 -11.88
N VAL A 79 -23.60 -0.43 -12.76
CA VAL A 79 -22.20 0.00 -13.02
C VAL A 79 -21.59 0.59 -11.75
N ALA A 80 -22.32 1.48 -11.05
CA ALA A 80 -21.83 2.07 -9.80
C ALA A 80 -21.59 1.01 -8.71
N LEU A 81 -22.48 0.04 -8.57
CA LEU A 81 -22.34 -1.06 -7.62
C LEU A 81 -21.11 -1.92 -7.93
N VAL A 82 -20.94 -2.35 -9.20
CA VAL A 82 -19.77 -3.13 -9.63
C VAL A 82 -18.49 -2.33 -9.40
N PHE A 83 -18.48 -1.04 -9.75
CA PHE A 83 -17.32 -0.18 -9.51
C PHE A 83 -16.95 -0.15 -8.02
N VAL A 84 -17.91 0.08 -7.12
CA VAL A 84 -17.64 0.14 -5.67
C VAL A 84 -17.16 -1.20 -5.13
N LEU A 85 -17.73 -2.32 -5.59
CA LEU A 85 -17.28 -3.66 -5.20
C LEU A 85 -15.83 -3.91 -5.64
N VAL A 86 -15.47 -3.57 -6.87
CA VAL A 86 -14.09 -3.68 -7.39
C VAL A 86 -13.15 -2.75 -6.64
N ASN A 87 -13.56 -1.49 -6.43
CA ASN A 87 -12.78 -0.51 -5.67
C ASN A 87 -12.48 -1.01 -4.26
N ASN A 88 -13.49 -1.48 -3.53
CA ASN A 88 -13.33 -1.92 -2.15
C ASN A 88 -12.54 -3.23 -2.02
N SER A 89 -12.61 -4.11 -3.03
CA SER A 89 -11.83 -5.35 -3.02
C SER A 89 -10.34 -5.15 -3.35
N ASN A 90 -10.01 -4.10 -4.11
CA ASN A 90 -8.63 -3.80 -4.52
C ASN A 90 -8.03 -2.58 -3.80
N ASN A 91 -8.83 -1.79 -3.06
CA ASN A 91 -8.43 -0.52 -2.43
C ASN A 91 -7.74 0.44 -3.41
N LEU A 92 -8.43 0.77 -4.53
CA LEU A 92 -7.87 1.63 -5.57
C LEU A 92 -7.98 3.12 -5.18
N TYR A 93 -9.15 3.54 -4.75
CA TYR A 93 -9.46 4.92 -4.35
C TYR A 93 -10.05 4.92 -2.93
N ASP A 94 -9.51 5.75 -2.04
CA ASP A 94 -9.95 5.86 -0.65
C ASP A 94 -11.06 6.88 -0.46
N THR A 95 -11.02 7.96 -1.22
CA THR A 95 -11.91 9.11 -1.09
C THR A 95 -12.53 9.49 -2.43
N TRP A 96 -13.56 10.32 -2.38
CA TRP A 96 -14.13 10.95 -3.58
C TRP A 96 -13.12 11.85 -4.29
N ASP A 97 -12.26 12.55 -3.54
CA ASP A 97 -11.22 13.39 -4.10
C ASP A 97 -10.19 12.57 -4.89
N ASP A 98 -9.86 11.37 -4.41
CA ASP A 98 -8.98 10.45 -5.15
C ASP A 98 -9.63 9.97 -6.46
N LEU A 99 -10.91 9.59 -6.41
CA LEU A 99 -11.65 9.11 -7.57
C LEU A 99 -11.87 10.20 -8.63
N LEU A 100 -12.21 11.41 -8.18
CA LEU A 100 -12.50 12.54 -9.06
C LEU A 100 -11.23 13.28 -9.50
N GLY A 101 -10.06 12.89 -8.97
CA GLY A 101 -8.80 13.54 -9.29
C GLY A 101 -8.72 14.98 -8.78
N THR A 102 -9.33 15.28 -7.64
CA THR A 102 -9.28 16.60 -6.99
C THR A 102 -8.35 16.63 -5.79
N GLY A 103 -7.91 15.45 -5.30
CA GLY A 103 -6.98 15.34 -4.17
C GLY A 103 -5.58 15.78 -4.55
N ASN A 104 -5.01 16.74 -3.81
CA ASN A 104 -3.63 17.15 -3.94
C ASN A 104 -2.95 17.08 -2.56
N HIS A 105 -1.93 16.24 -2.48
CA HIS A 105 -1.17 16.00 -1.27
C HIS A 105 0.18 16.75 -1.25
N VAL A 106 0.48 17.55 -2.25
CA VAL A 106 1.71 18.33 -2.36
C VAL A 106 1.43 19.78 -2.01
N GLN A 107 2.02 20.27 -0.91
CA GLN A 107 1.94 21.68 -0.50
C GLN A 107 3.04 22.52 -1.15
N GLN A 108 4.20 21.93 -1.32
CA GLN A 108 5.37 22.54 -1.92
C GLN A 108 6.24 21.47 -2.58
N ALA A 109 6.83 21.77 -3.73
CA ALA A 109 7.75 20.91 -4.45
C ALA A 109 9.01 21.71 -4.84
N ALA A 110 9.81 22.06 -3.84
CA ALA A 110 11.09 22.73 -4.04
C ALA A 110 12.09 21.83 -4.78
N ASP A 111 13.08 22.41 -5.44
CA ASP A 111 14.25 21.66 -5.89
C ASP A 111 15.09 21.28 -4.67
N LEU A 112 15.20 20.00 -4.40
CA LEU A 112 15.93 19.46 -3.25
C LEU A 112 17.35 19.00 -3.59
N GLY A 113 17.79 19.23 -4.83
CA GLY A 113 19.10 18.77 -5.29
C GLY A 113 19.20 17.25 -5.44
N ALA A 114 20.41 16.79 -5.73
CA ALA A 114 20.68 15.39 -6.07
C ALA A 114 20.50 14.42 -4.91
N ASP A 115 20.71 14.84 -3.67
CA ASP A 115 20.56 14.04 -2.45
C ASP A 115 19.12 14.04 -1.90
N GLY A 116 18.25 14.86 -2.47
CA GLY A 116 16.84 14.97 -2.11
C GLY A 116 16.59 15.63 -0.77
N THR A 117 17.61 16.28 -0.14
CA THR A 117 17.49 16.86 1.21
C THR A 117 17.20 18.36 1.20
N GLY A 118 17.48 19.05 0.08
CA GLY A 118 17.45 20.52 0.03
C GLY A 118 18.42 21.17 1.02
N GLY A 119 19.50 20.48 1.42
CA GLY A 119 20.44 20.93 2.44
C GLY A 119 19.93 20.80 3.89
N ILE A 120 18.79 20.13 4.10
CA ILE A 120 18.21 19.93 5.44
C ILE A 120 18.92 18.76 6.13
N ALA A 121 19.53 19.00 7.27
CA ALA A 121 20.09 17.98 8.14
C ALA A 121 18.96 17.38 9.01
N LEU A 122 18.49 16.18 8.63
CA LEU A 122 17.33 15.49 9.26
C LEU A 122 17.52 15.27 10.78
N GLU A 123 18.74 15.00 11.21
CA GLU A 123 19.10 14.79 12.61
C GLU A 123 18.95 16.07 13.47
N ARG A 124 19.01 17.24 12.84
CA ARG A 124 18.81 18.54 13.49
C ARG A 124 17.35 18.96 13.56
N LEU A 125 16.48 18.30 12.79
CA LEU A 125 15.05 18.57 12.84
C LEU A 125 14.49 18.11 14.20
N PRO A 126 13.71 18.95 14.90
CA PRO A 126 13.08 18.55 16.16
C PRO A 126 12.14 17.38 15.93
N LYS A 127 12.07 16.50 16.93
CA LYS A 127 11.13 15.35 16.93
C LYS A 127 9.69 15.86 16.93
N VAL A 128 8.88 15.27 16.07
CA VAL A 128 7.45 15.57 15.98
C VAL A 128 6.66 14.37 16.49
N ARG A 129 5.93 14.59 17.58
CA ARG A 129 4.97 13.60 18.09
C ARG A 129 3.69 13.68 17.29
N GLN A 130 3.33 12.58 16.64
CA GLN A 130 2.11 12.47 15.86
C GLN A 130 0.95 11.97 16.73
N THR A 131 -0.25 12.42 16.40
CA THR A 131 -1.48 11.82 16.93
C THR A 131 -1.94 10.73 15.96
N PHE A 132 -2.12 9.52 16.49
CA PHE A 132 -2.60 8.38 15.71
C PHE A 132 -4.05 8.08 16.08
N SER A 133 -4.88 7.86 15.06
CA SER A 133 -6.22 7.31 15.21
C SER A 133 -6.27 5.87 14.69
N GLN A 134 -7.31 5.13 15.06
CA GLN A 134 -7.61 3.83 14.47
C GLN A 134 -7.97 4.03 12.99
N ALA A 135 -7.34 3.27 12.10
CA ALA A 135 -7.69 3.31 10.69
C ALA A 135 -9.02 2.61 10.45
N GLU A 136 -9.82 3.17 9.53
CA GLU A 136 -11.12 2.65 9.17
C GLU A 136 -11.07 1.88 7.85
N GLY A 137 -11.89 0.83 7.74
CA GLY A 137 -12.03 0.00 6.55
C GLY A 137 -11.82 -1.49 6.80
N PRO A 138 -12.03 -2.32 5.75
CA PRO A 138 -11.86 -3.77 5.85
C PRO A 138 -10.46 -4.16 6.32
N GLY A 139 -10.38 -5.05 7.32
CA GLY A 139 -9.12 -5.54 7.88
C GLY A 139 -8.40 -4.60 8.83
N MET A 140 -8.76 -3.32 8.93
CA MET A 140 -8.01 -2.33 9.71
C MET A 140 -8.07 -2.55 11.22
N HIS A 141 -9.12 -3.18 11.73
CA HIS A 141 -9.26 -3.50 13.15
C HIS A 141 -8.67 -4.87 13.54
N ALA A 142 -8.27 -5.67 12.55
CA ALA A 142 -7.73 -7.00 12.80
C ALA A 142 -6.31 -6.96 13.39
N ALA A 143 -5.90 -8.05 14.03
CA ALA A 143 -4.53 -8.27 14.52
C ALA A 143 -3.97 -7.12 15.39
N GLY A 144 -4.80 -6.53 16.25
CA GLY A 144 -4.41 -5.43 17.14
C GLY A 144 -4.62 -4.03 16.57
N GLY A 145 -5.11 -3.94 15.33
CA GLY A 145 -5.51 -2.70 14.68
C GLY A 145 -4.38 -1.94 14.00
N VAL A 146 -4.73 -1.32 12.88
CA VAL A 146 -3.86 -0.44 12.10
C VAL A 146 -4.11 1.00 12.52
N ARG A 147 -3.08 1.74 12.77
CA ARG A 147 -3.14 3.17 13.12
C ARG A 147 -2.89 4.03 11.91
N VAL A 148 -3.45 5.22 11.88
CA VAL A 148 -3.23 6.20 10.80
C VAL A 148 -2.94 7.58 11.38
N THR A 149 -2.08 8.31 10.71
CA THR A 149 -1.79 9.72 11.02
C THR A 149 -1.58 10.51 9.75
N GLN A 150 -1.83 11.83 9.80
CA GLN A 150 -1.52 12.75 8.72
C GLN A 150 -0.13 13.34 8.98
N VAL A 151 0.78 13.13 8.05
CA VAL A 151 2.17 13.59 8.15
C VAL A 151 2.41 14.77 7.21
N LYS A 152 2.93 15.85 7.77
CA LYS A 152 3.44 16.99 7.01
C LYS A 152 4.93 16.81 6.79
N GLY A 153 5.33 16.40 5.61
CA GLY A 153 6.72 16.20 5.20
C GLY A 153 7.46 17.53 5.18
N ARG A 154 8.49 17.61 6.00
CA ARG A 154 9.25 18.86 6.21
C ARG A 154 10.34 19.06 5.17
N VAL A 155 10.73 17.97 4.52
CA VAL A 155 11.69 17.97 3.42
C VAL A 155 10.95 17.97 2.09
N SER A 156 10.05 17.05 1.91
CA SER A 156 9.35 16.83 0.63
C SER A 156 8.26 17.88 0.33
N GLY A 157 7.69 18.53 1.36
CA GLY A 157 6.50 19.37 1.23
C GLY A 157 5.21 18.58 0.97
N VAL A 158 5.23 17.25 1.14
CA VAL A 158 4.06 16.39 1.05
C VAL A 158 3.26 16.42 2.34
N ASN A 159 1.94 16.39 2.23
CA ASN A 159 1.03 16.27 3.37
C ASN A 159 0.05 15.12 3.10
N ALA A 160 0.36 13.96 3.64
CA ALA A 160 -0.39 12.75 3.33
C ALA A 160 -0.46 11.79 4.53
N GLU A 161 -1.39 10.84 4.46
CA GLU A 161 -1.56 9.85 5.49
C GLU A 161 -0.49 8.76 5.43
N VAL A 162 -0.17 8.25 6.62
CA VAL A 162 0.70 7.09 6.83
C VAL A 162 0.00 6.11 7.76
N TYR A 163 -0.12 4.86 7.32
CA TYR A 163 -0.67 3.75 8.10
C TYR A 163 0.45 3.01 8.80
N VAL A 164 0.25 2.65 10.07
CA VAL A 164 1.25 1.95 10.88
C VAL A 164 0.60 0.81 11.63
N TRP A 165 1.21 -0.37 11.53
CA TRP A 165 0.87 -1.51 12.37
C TRP A 165 2.08 -1.92 13.20
N LEU A 166 1.85 -2.20 14.50
CA LEU A 166 2.88 -2.60 15.44
C LEU A 166 2.81 -4.10 15.70
N PRO A 167 3.96 -4.80 15.79
CA PRO A 167 3.99 -6.23 16.06
C PRO A 167 3.46 -6.54 17.48
N PRO A 168 2.95 -7.75 17.73
CA PRO A 168 2.38 -8.10 19.02
C PRO A 168 3.36 -7.91 20.19
N GLN A 169 4.66 -8.11 19.94
CA GLN A 169 5.71 -7.93 20.94
C GLN A 169 5.95 -6.47 21.33
N TYR A 170 5.42 -5.50 20.58
CA TYR A 170 5.72 -4.09 20.80
C TYR A 170 5.35 -3.63 22.23
N ASP A 171 4.21 -4.07 22.74
CA ASP A 171 3.72 -3.68 24.07
C ASP A 171 4.04 -4.71 25.18
N GLU A 172 4.73 -5.82 24.85
CA GLU A 172 5.16 -6.81 25.81
C GLU A 172 6.27 -6.29 26.73
N PRO A 173 6.22 -6.56 28.05
CA PRO A 173 7.23 -6.09 29.00
C PRO A 173 8.67 -6.51 28.66
N ALA A 174 8.86 -7.72 28.12
CA ALA A 174 10.16 -8.24 27.70
C ALA A 174 10.81 -7.41 26.58
N TYR A 175 10.01 -6.71 25.77
CA TYR A 175 10.48 -5.93 24.63
C TYR A 175 10.49 -4.41 24.87
N ARG A 176 10.28 -3.93 26.10
CA ARG A 176 10.23 -2.47 26.39
C ARG A 176 11.44 -1.67 25.91
N LYS A 177 12.64 -2.29 25.97
CA LYS A 177 13.89 -1.66 25.53
C LYS A 177 14.31 -2.09 24.13
N HIS A 178 13.52 -2.91 23.45
CA HIS A 178 13.83 -3.43 22.13
C HIS A 178 13.42 -2.42 21.05
N ALA A 179 14.32 -2.21 20.08
CA ALA A 179 14.02 -1.49 18.86
C ALA A 179 13.68 -2.50 17.75
N PHE A 180 12.62 -2.24 17.01
CA PHE A 180 12.04 -3.16 16.04
C PHE A 180 12.48 -2.82 14.61
N PRO A 181 12.71 -3.81 13.75
CA PRO A 181 12.93 -3.58 12.34
C PRO A 181 11.65 -3.05 11.68
N VAL A 182 11.83 -2.26 10.62
CA VAL A 182 10.76 -1.58 9.91
C VAL A 182 10.69 -2.09 8.47
N VAL A 183 9.47 -2.32 7.98
CA VAL A 183 9.21 -2.55 6.57
C VAL A 183 8.24 -1.49 6.07
N GLU A 184 8.72 -0.66 5.15
CA GLU A 184 7.90 0.29 4.43
C GLU A 184 7.19 -0.41 3.27
N LEU A 185 5.86 -0.22 3.15
CA LEU A 185 4.98 -0.98 2.28
C LEU A 185 4.37 -0.06 1.21
N LEU A 186 4.79 -0.23 -0.03
CA LEU A 186 4.40 0.64 -1.14
C LEU A 186 3.35 -0.05 -2.03
N PRO A 187 2.16 0.54 -2.19
CA PRO A 187 1.14 0.01 -3.10
C PRO A 187 1.48 0.24 -4.57
N GLY A 188 0.77 -0.44 -5.48
CA GLY A 188 0.79 -0.15 -6.91
C GLY A 188 0.06 1.16 -7.26
N TYR A 189 0.07 1.51 -8.54
CA TYR A 189 -0.67 2.65 -9.08
C TYR A 189 -1.72 2.18 -10.11
N PRO A 190 -2.96 2.72 -10.07
CA PRO A 190 -3.53 3.43 -8.95
C PRO A 190 -3.72 2.49 -7.75
N GLY A 191 -3.58 3.03 -6.54
CA GLY A 191 -3.75 2.21 -5.35
C GLY A 191 -3.53 2.98 -4.05
N SER A 192 -4.13 2.44 -3.01
CA SER A 192 -4.07 2.97 -1.66
C SER A 192 -3.11 2.18 -0.78
N ALA A 193 -2.45 2.87 0.14
CA ALA A 193 -1.67 2.27 1.21
C ALA A 193 -2.47 1.26 2.06
N LYS A 194 -3.78 1.42 2.16
CA LYS A 194 -4.69 0.48 2.84
C LYS A 194 -4.68 -0.92 2.25
N SER A 195 -4.36 -1.08 0.96
CA SER A 195 -4.38 -2.38 0.28
C SER A 195 -3.48 -3.42 0.95
N TRP A 196 -2.37 -3.01 1.55
CA TRP A 196 -1.48 -3.89 2.28
C TRP A 196 -2.16 -4.52 3.50
N PHE A 197 -3.01 -3.76 4.18
CA PHE A 197 -3.74 -4.23 5.37
C PHE A 197 -5.12 -4.79 5.03
N GLY A 198 -5.87 -4.15 4.14
CA GLY A 198 -7.22 -4.54 3.75
C GLY A 198 -7.27 -5.75 2.84
N THR A 199 -6.59 -5.70 1.68
CA THR A 199 -6.66 -6.75 0.65
C THR A 199 -5.60 -7.82 0.85
N LEU A 200 -4.33 -7.43 0.99
CA LEU A 200 -3.24 -8.37 1.24
C LEU A 200 -3.27 -8.94 2.65
N ARG A 201 -3.86 -8.22 3.62
CA ARG A 201 -3.98 -8.64 5.04
C ARG A 201 -2.64 -9.05 5.64
N VAL A 202 -1.60 -8.27 5.33
CA VAL A 202 -0.21 -8.60 5.68
C VAL A 202 -0.03 -8.85 7.18
N HIS A 203 -0.60 -7.97 8.02
CA HIS A 203 -0.50 -8.05 9.47
C HIS A 203 -1.19 -9.30 10.05
N GLU A 204 -2.33 -9.72 9.48
CA GLU A 204 -3.04 -10.91 9.90
C GLU A 204 -2.26 -12.18 9.53
N GLN A 205 -1.65 -12.22 8.34
CA GLN A 205 -0.82 -13.36 7.91
C GLN A 205 0.44 -13.50 8.77
N LEU A 206 1.02 -12.37 9.20
CA LEU A 206 2.29 -12.36 9.92
C LEU A 206 2.14 -12.50 11.45
N LEU A 207 1.01 -12.08 12.03
CA LEU A 207 0.77 -12.12 13.47
C LEU A 207 1.10 -13.49 14.11
N PRO A 208 0.57 -14.64 13.64
CA PRO A 208 0.89 -15.93 14.21
C PRO A 208 2.38 -16.28 14.06
N LEU A 209 2.98 -15.96 12.91
CA LEU A 209 4.38 -16.27 12.64
C LEU A 209 5.35 -15.44 13.50
N MET A 210 4.99 -14.19 13.80
CA MET A 210 5.76 -13.34 14.73
C MET A 210 5.65 -13.86 16.16
N ARG A 211 4.47 -14.31 16.60
CA ARG A 211 4.28 -14.94 17.92
C ARG A 211 5.07 -16.24 18.08
N GLU A 212 5.17 -17.01 17.01
CA GLU A 212 5.92 -18.26 16.97
C GLU A 212 7.44 -18.05 16.74
N GLY A 213 7.89 -16.80 16.56
CA GLY A 213 9.29 -16.48 16.26
C GLY A 213 9.77 -16.95 14.86
N LYS A 214 8.85 -17.31 13.94
CA LYS A 214 9.16 -17.72 12.56
C LYS A 214 9.41 -16.55 11.63
N VAL A 215 8.95 -15.37 12.01
CA VAL A 215 9.17 -14.08 11.35
C VAL A 215 9.50 -13.05 12.41
N ALA A 216 10.43 -12.15 12.10
CA ALA A 216 10.81 -11.07 13.01
C ALA A 216 9.62 -10.13 13.31
N PRO A 217 9.59 -9.52 14.49
CA PRO A 217 8.54 -8.59 14.87
C PRO A 217 8.73 -7.22 14.18
N PHE A 218 8.27 -7.10 12.95
CA PHE A 218 8.39 -5.89 12.13
C PHE A 218 7.35 -4.83 12.52
N ILE A 219 7.76 -3.56 12.56
CA ILE A 219 6.86 -2.43 12.39
C ILE A 219 6.53 -2.33 10.91
N LEU A 220 5.24 -2.33 10.55
CA LEU A 220 4.78 -2.18 9.17
C LEU A 220 4.30 -0.76 8.95
N VAL A 221 4.82 -0.08 7.93
CA VAL A 221 4.52 1.32 7.63
C VAL A 221 4.09 1.43 6.18
N ALA A 222 2.88 1.90 5.92
CA ALA A 222 2.36 2.07 4.57
C ALA A 222 2.01 3.55 4.33
N PRO A 223 2.89 4.32 3.68
CA PRO A 223 2.64 5.70 3.30
C PRO A 223 1.79 5.78 2.03
N ARG A 224 1.07 6.89 1.87
CA ARG A 224 0.46 7.26 0.59
C ARG A 224 1.55 7.45 -0.47
N THR A 225 1.37 6.83 -1.63
CA THR A 225 2.25 6.95 -2.80
C THR A 225 1.61 7.74 -3.95
N THR A 226 0.27 7.69 -4.07
CA THR A 226 -0.50 8.50 -5.02
C THR A 226 -0.65 9.92 -4.46
N LEU A 227 0.29 10.81 -4.80
CA LEU A 227 0.41 12.14 -4.23
C LEU A 227 -0.23 13.24 -5.07
N LEU A 228 -0.39 13.01 -6.36
CA LEU A 228 -0.98 13.93 -7.33
C LEU A 228 -2.16 13.25 -8.05
N PRO A 229 -3.16 14.04 -8.47
CA PRO A 229 -4.32 13.52 -9.18
C PRO A 229 -3.96 12.88 -10.52
N GLY A 230 -4.40 11.63 -10.75
CA GLY A 230 -4.36 10.98 -12.05
C GLY A 230 -2.97 10.64 -12.60
N VAL A 231 -1.90 10.81 -11.80
CA VAL A 231 -0.52 10.51 -12.24
C VAL A 231 0.22 9.64 -11.23
N ASP A 232 1.03 8.72 -11.73
CA ASP A 232 2.05 8.05 -10.92
C ASP A 232 3.28 8.96 -10.82
N THR A 233 3.83 9.09 -9.60
CA THR A 233 5.03 9.92 -9.37
C THR A 233 6.31 9.22 -9.85
N GLY A 234 6.26 7.91 -10.07
CA GLY A 234 7.44 7.08 -10.32
C GLY A 234 8.43 7.11 -9.15
N CYS A 235 7.95 7.48 -7.94
CA CYS A 235 8.76 7.69 -6.74
C CYS A 235 9.95 8.63 -6.97
N ALA A 236 9.76 9.66 -7.79
CA ALA A 236 10.77 10.64 -8.15
C ALA A 236 10.60 11.96 -7.40
N ASN A 237 11.70 12.66 -7.20
CA ASN A 237 11.64 14.09 -6.95
C ASN A 237 11.56 14.82 -8.30
N VAL A 238 10.48 15.55 -8.51
CA VAL A 238 10.20 16.33 -9.70
C VAL A 238 9.98 17.77 -9.30
N PRO A 239 11.02 18.64 -9.41
CA PRO A 239 10.94 20.04 -8.97
C PRO A 239 9.73 20.76 -9.59
N GLY A 240 9.01 21.49 -8.75
CA GLY A 240 7.77 22.16 -9.14
C GLY A 240 6.52 21.27 -9.22
N ALA A 241 6.65 19.96 -9.09
CA ALA A 241 5.53 19.03 -9.12
C ALA A 241 5.39 18.22 -7.80
N VAL A 242 6.40 17.42 -7.45
CA VAL A 242 6.34 16.53 -6.28
C VAL A 242 7.73 16.04 -5.87
N ASN A 243 7.97 15.88 -4.57
CA ASN A 243 9.18 15.27 -4.03
C ASN A 243 8.86 13.89 -3.41
N ALA A 244 8.45 12.94 -4.24
CA ALA A 244 8.00 11.63 -3.78
C ALA A 244 9.14 10.76 -3.23
N ASP A 245 10.35 10.84 -3.80
CA ASP A 245 11.52 10.15 -3.24
C ASP A 245 11.79 10.62 -1.80
N SER A 246 11.91 11.93 -1.60
CA SER A 246 12.19 12.51 -0.28
C SER A 246 11.05 12.26 0.72
N TRP A 247 9.81 12.20 0.25
CA TRP A 247 8.68 11.80 1.08
C TRP A 247 8.87 10.40 1.64
N LEU A 248 9.13 9.42 0.76
CA LEU A 248 9.25 8.02 1.12
C LEU A 248 10.55 7.73 1.89
N SER A 249 11.67 8.30 1.44
CA SER A 249 12.99 7.94 1.96
C SER A 249 13.51 8.81 3.12
N LEU A 250 12.86 9.95 3.40
CA LEU A 250 13.28 10.88 4.46
C LEU A 250 12.16 11.19 5.44
N ASP A 251 11.03 11.76 4.98
CA ASP A 251 9.97 12.23 5.89
C ASP A 251 9.23 11.09 6.58
N VAL A 252 8.91 10.01 5.86
CA VAL A 252 8.25 8.82 6.43
C VAL A 252 9.17 8.11 7.44
N PRO A 253 10.43 7.79 7.14
CA PRO A 253 11.36 7.25 8.13
C PRO A 253 11.56 8.15 9.34
N LYS A 254 11.66 9.47 9.14
CA LYS A 254 11.75 10.43 10.25
C LYS A 254 10.54 10.39 11.17
N MET A 255 9.33 10.36 10.59
CA MET A 255 8.09 10.19 11.36
C MET A 255 8.12 8.89 12.19
N VAL A 256 8.55 7.78 11.59
CA VAL A 256 8.61 6.49 12.28
C VAL A 256 9.60 6.53 13.45
N THR A 257 10.82 7.04 13.23
CA THR A 257 11.85 7.11 14.28
C THR A 257 11.53 8.12 15.39
N ASP A 258 10.74 9.15 15.08
CA ASP A 258 10.27 10.10 16.08
C ASP A 258 9.20 9.54 17.03
N ASN A 259 8.43 8.55 16.56
CA ASN A 259 7.23 8.08 17.25
C ASN A 259 7.30 6.65 17.75
N PHE A 260 8.16 5.81 17.18
CA PHE A 260 8.25 4.40 17.51
C PHE A 260 9.67 3.94 17.84
N ARG A 261 9.78 2.81 18.52
CA ARG A 261 11.06 2.15 18.80
C ARG A 261 11.55 1.38 17.56
N ALA A 262 11.90 2.15 16.53
CA ALA A 262 12.46 1.63 15.29
C ALA A 262 13.97 1.44 15.39
N GLN A 263 14.49 0.41 14.76
CA GLN A 263 15.94 0.23 14.61
C GLN A 263 16.52 1.32 13.69
N PRO A 264 17.81 1.67 13.85
CA PRO A 264 18.44 2.65 12.97
C PRO A 264 18.58 2.11 11.53
N ALA A 265 18.48 3.04 10.56
CA ALA A 265 18.81 2.76 9.16
C ALA A 265 20.35 2.53 8.99
N PRO A 266 20.78 1.80 7.94
CA PRO A 266 19.94 0.99 7.06
C PRO A 266 19.62 -0.40 7.63
N LYS A 267 20.36 -0.88 8.65
CA LYS A 267 20.36 -2.27 9.11
C LYS A 267 18.99 -2.80 9.51
N GLY A 268 18.16 -1.96 10.10
CA GLY A 268 16.81 -2.32 10.54
C GLY A 268 15.70 -1.98 9.54
N TRP A 269 16.01 -1.59 8.29
CA TRP A 269 15.02 -1.06 7.36
C TRP A 269 14.97 -1.82 6.05
N ALA A 270 13.75 -2.13 5.64
CA ALA A 270 13.45 -2.65 4.31
C ALA A 270 12.26 -1.88 3.71
N VAL A 271 12.17 -1.94 2.40
CA VAL A 271 11.04 -1.42 1.63
C VAL A 271 10.47 -2.54 0.76
N ALA A 272 9.17 -2.67 0.71
CA ALA A 272 8.48 -3.71 -0.05
C ALA A 272 7.33 -3.12 -0.85
N GLY A 273 7.16 -3.55 -2.10
CA GLY A 273 6.09 -3.05 -2.95
C GLY A 273 5.61 -4.07 -3.95
N TYR A 274 4.46 -3.78 -4.55
CA TYR A 274 3.93 -4.50 -5.71
C TYR A 274 3.62 -3.53 -6.86
N SER A 275 3.74 -3.98 -8.12
CA SER A 275 3.48 -3.16 -9.32
C SER A 275 4.34 -1.89 -9.34
N ALA A 276 3.78 -0.69 -9.45
CA ALA A 276 4.50 0.58 -9.35
C ALA A 276 5.25 0.72 -8.00
N GLY A 277 4.65 0.26 -6.89
CA GLY A 277 5.33 0.21 -5.59
C GLY A 277 6.53 -0.74 -5.57
N ALA A 278 6.52 -1.80 -6.38
CA ALA A 278 7.66 -2.71 -6.53
C ALA A 278 8.84 -2.04 -7.26
N HIS A 279 8.54 -1.26 -8.31
CA HIS A 279 9.50 -0.39 -8.95
C HIS A 279 10.11 0.59 -7.94
N CYS A 280 9.26 1.28 -7.18
CA CYS A 280 9.67 2.19 -6.13
C CYS A 280 10.60 1.51 -5.11
N ALA A 281 10.24 0.34 -4.60
CA ALA A 281 11.02 -0.37 -3.60
C ALA A 281 12.42 -0.71 -4.10
N ALA A 282 12.54 -1.27 -5.31
CA ALA A 282 13.83 -1.57 -5.91
C ALA A 282 14.67 -0.30 -6.14
N LYS A 283 14.05 0.76 -6.67
CA LYS A 283 14.72 2.04 -6.92
C LYS A 283 15.20 2.70 -5.63
N LEU A 284 14.35 2.78 -4.60
CA LEU A 284 14.70 3.44 -3.34
C LEU A 284 15.87 2.72 -2.65
N ALA A 285 15.88 1.38 -2.61
CA ALA A 285 16.97 0.65 -1.96
C ALA A 285 18.30 0.79 -2.72
N VAL A 286 18.28 0.77 -4.05
CA VAL A 286 19.51 0.93 -4.86
C VAL A 286 20.01 2.38 -4.80
N ALA A 287 19.13 3.36 -4.80
CA ALA A 287 19.49 4.77 -4.73
C ALA A 287 19.95 5.21 -3.33
N HIS A 288 19.38 4.61 -2.27
CA HIS A 288 19.59 5.00 -0.87
C HIS A 288 20.04 3.82 0.00
N PRO A 289 21.21 3.23 -0.26
CA PRO A 289 21.73 2.09 0.52
C PRO A 289 22.10 2.46 1.96
N ASP A 290 22.17 3.74 2.27
CA ASP A 290 22.30 4.32 3.61
C ASP A 290 20.98 4.34 4.38
N ARG A 291 19.84 4.12 3.71
CA ARG A 291 18.49 4.14 4.30
C ARG A 291 17.84 2.76 4.36
N TYR A 292 18.09 1.92 3.36
CA TYR A 292 17.49 0.59 3.25
C TYR A 292 18.53 -0.50 3.10
N ARG A 293 18.39 -1.57 3.88
CA ARG A 293 19.21 -2.78 3.79
C ARG A 293 18.67 -3.78 2.79
N ALA A 294 17.36 -3.81 2.59
CA ALA A 294 16.71 -4.77 1.71
C ALA A 294 15.50 -4.16 1.00
N ALA A 295 15.20 -4.69 -0.19
CA ALA A 295 13.95 -4.37 -0.91
C ALA A 295 13.26 -5.62 -1.44
N VAL A 296 11.93 -5.52 -1.54
CA VAL A 296 11.05 -6.52 -2.13
C VAL A 296 10.27 -5.89 -3.27
N SER A 297 10.36 -6.51 -4.44
CA SER A 297 9.69 -6.07 -5.67
C SER A 297 8.82 -7.20 -6.21
N LEU A 298 7.49 -7.08 -6.04
CA LEU A 298 6.52 -8.05 -6.53
C LEU A 298 5.90 -7.55 -7.84
N SER A 299 6.16 -8.20 -8.96
CA SER A 299 5.73 -7.78 -10.31
C SER A 299 6.18 -6.35 -10.66
N GLY A 300 7.42 -5.99 -10.33
CA GLY A 300 7.98 -4.68 -10.60
C GLY A 300 8.59 -4.57 -12.00
N TYR A 301 8.95 -3.36 -12.36
CA TYR A 301 9.64 -3.02 -13.59
C TYR A 301 10.87 -2.14 -13.29
N ASN A 302 11.83 -2.09 -14.21
CA ASN A 302 13.02 -1.25 -14.03
C ASN A 302 12.84 0.14 -14.67
N ASP A 303 12.14 0.21 -15.79
CA ASP A 303 11.99 1.45 -16.55
C ASP A 303 10.65 2.12 -16.26
N PRO A 304 10.65 3.37 -15.74
CA PRO A 304 9.42 4.11 -15.43
C PRO A 304 8.44 4.27 -16.61
N ILE A 305 8.89 4.11 -17.85
CA ILE A 305 8.02 4.23 -19.05
C ILE A 305 6.95 3.12 -19.13
N ILE A 306 7.13 2.04 -18.39
CA ILE A 306 6.13 0.95 -18.31
C ILE A 306 4.81 1.48 -17.75
N GLU A 307 4.88 2.38 -16.77
CA GLU A 307 3.70 3.07 -16.26
C GLU A 307 3.42 4.33 -17.09
N ARG A 308 2.36 4.28 -17.90
CA ARG A 308 2.04 5.29 -18.91
C ARG A 308 1.88 6.71 -18.36
N ASN A 309 1.37 6.82 -17.11
CA ASN A 309 1.13 8.11 -16.46
C ASN A 309 2.24 8.51 -15.48
N SER A 310 3.42 7.87 -15.55
CA SER A 310 4.52 8.17 -14.66
C SER A 310 5.19 9.49 -14.98
N LEU A 311 5.28 10.39 -14.01
CA LEU A 311 6.04 11.65 -14.11
C LEU A 311 7.53 11.37 -14.33
N ALA A 312 8.07 10.34 -13.71
CA ALA A 312 9.46 9.94 -13.88
C ALA A 312 9.79 9.50 -15.32
N ALA A 313 8.79 9.18 -16.14
CA ALA A 313 8.98 8.78 -17.54
C ALA A 313 8.95 9.96 -18.52
N GLN A 314 8.44 11.12 -18.12
CA GLN A 314 8.20 12.26 -19.01
C GLN A 314 9.51 12.95 -19.46
N ASP A 315 10.52 12.94 -18.60
CA ASP A 315 11.84 13.50 -18.91
C ASP A 315 12.90 12.39 -18.97
N PRO A 316 13.77 12.37 -20.01
CA PRO A 316 14.78 11.33 -20.15
C PRO A 316 15.83 11.30 -19.03
N ALA A 317 16.13 12.42 -18.38
CA ALA A 317 17.07 12.45 -17.24
C ALA A 317 16.40 11.89 -15.99
N LEU A 318 15.18 12.28 -15.68
CA LEU A 318 14.38 11.71 -14.60
C LEU A 318 14.16 10.21 -14.79
N ARG A 319 13.82 9.77 -16.00
CA ARG A 319 13.66 8.35 -16.32
C ARG A 319 14.92 7.55 -16.03
N ARG A 320 16.09 8.06 -16.42
CA ARG A 320 17.38 7.40 -16.13
C ARG A 320 17.74 7.43 -14.64
N ALA A 321 17.44 8.52 -13.95
CA ALA A 321 17.72 8.67 -12.52
C ALA A 321 16.81 7.80 -11.64
N ASN A 322 15.63 7.41 -12.15
CA ASN A 322 14.67 6.58 -11.43
C ASN A 322 14.58 5.14 -11.97
N ASN A 323 15.54 4.68 -12.74
CA ASN A 323 15.61 3.32 -13.26
C ASN A 323 16.59 2.49 -12.41
N PRO A 324 16.13 1.55 -11.56
CA PRO A 324 17.00 0.78 -10.66
C PRO A 324 18.07 -0.05 -11.39
N TYR A 325 17.79 -0.53 -12.59
CA TYR A 325 18.77 -1.22 -13.42
C TYR A 325 19.91 -0.29 -13.83
N LEU A 326 19.59 0.92 -14.29
CA LEU A 326 20.60 1.90 -14.68
C LEU A 326 21.39 2.45 -13.48
N LEU A 327 20.72 2.62 -12.35
CA LEU A 327 21.36 3.01 -11.09
C LEU A 327 22.38 1.95 -10.66
N LEU A 328 21.99 0.68 -10.64
CA LEU A 328 22.88 -0.42 -10.25
C LEU A 328 24.06 -0.57 -11.22
N ARG A 329 23.79 -0.51 -12.53
CA ARG A 329 24.81 -0.61 -13.59
C ARG A 329 25.86 0.50 -13.53
N ARG A 330 25.45 1.73 -13.14
CA ARG A 330 26.31 2.91 -13.08
C ARG A 330 26.93 3.16 -11.73
N ALA A 331 26.57 2.39 -10.72
CA ALA A 331 27.11 2.56 -9.39
C ALA A 331 28.64 2.34 -9.38
N ALA A 332 29.38 3.37 -8.99
CA ALA A 332 30.83 3.27 -8.87
C ALA A 332 31.24 2.23 -7.81
N THR A 333 30.47 2.13 -6.75
CA THR A 333 30.57 1.09 -5.72
C THR A 333 29.23 0.38 -5.63
N PRO A 334 29.19 -0.97 -5.79
CA PRO A 334 27.94 -1.71 -5.66
C PRO A 334 27.28 -1.47 -4.28
N PRO A 335 26.00 -1.09 -4.24
CA PRO A 335 25.33 -0.78 -2.99
C PRO A 335 25.16 -2.04 -2.13
N PRO A 336 25.36 -1.97 -0.79
CA PRO A 336 25.23 -3.13 0.11
C PRO A 336 23.79 -3.46 0.44
N VAL A 337 22.97 -3.76 -0.59
CA VAL A 337 21.53 -4.04 -0.47
C VAL A 337 21.20 -5.45 -0.93
N ALA A 338 20.15 -6.02 -0.32
CA ALA A 338 19.58 -7.29 -0.73
C ALA A 338 18.22 -7.05 -1.44
N LEU A 339 18.06 -7.61 -2.64
CA LEU A 339 16.86 -7.46 -3.44
C LEU A 339 16.14 -8.81 -3.60
N TYR A 340 14.87 -8.86 -3.27
CA TYR A 340 13.96 -9.97 -3.57
C TYR A 340 13.01 -9.52 -4.67
N LEU A 341 13.06 -10.20 -5.80
CA LEU A 341 12.31 -9.81 -6.99
C LEU A 341 11.49 -11.02 -7.43
N SER A 342 10.19 -10.85 -7.60
CA SER A 342 9.32 -11.92 -8.07
C SER A 342 8.42 -11.44 -9.18
N GLY A 343 8.09 -12.34 -10.10
CA GLY A 343 7.19 -12.03 -11.19
C GLY A 343 6.91 -13.21 -12.10
N GLN A 344 5.90 -13.03 -12.94
CA GLN A 344 5.60 -13.94 -14.03
C GLN A 344 6.38 -13.51 -15.27
N PRO A 345 6.60 -14.40 -16.27
CA PRO A 345 7.09 -14.01 -17.58
C PRO A 345 6.22 -12.91 -18.22
N GLY A 346 6.85 -11.77 -18.56
CA GLY A 346 6.17 -10.57 -19.04
C GLY A 346 5.61 -9.67 -17.92
N ASP A 347 5.78 -10.05 -16.64
CA ASP A 347 5.29 -9.31 -15.49
C ASP A 347 6.29 -9.37 -14.32
N GLY A 348 7.38 -8.64 -14.45
CA GLY A 348 8.41 -8.46 -13.43
C GLY A 348 9.56 -9.47 -13.43
N TYR A 349 9.39 -10.67 -13.98
CA TYR A 349 10.45 -11.69 -13.93
C TYR A 349 11.70 -11.28 -14.72
N GLU A 350 11.56 -10.80 -15.94
CA GLU A 350 12.66 -10.34 -16.78
C GLU A 350 13.37 -9.12 -16.20
N ALA A 351 12.59 -8.22 -15.57
CA ALA A 351 13.15 -7.08 -14.85
C ALA A 351 14.03 -7.52 -13.68
N GLY A 352 13.61 -8.56 -12.95
CA GLY A 352 14.38 -9.20 -11.89
C GLY A 352 15.67 -9.84 -12.40
N LEU A 353 15.59 -10.61 -13.47
CA LEU A 353 16.77 -11.23 -14.10
C LEU A 353 17.76 -10.17 -14.62
N ALA A 354 17.28 -9.03 -15.10
CA ALA A 354 18.16 -7.95 -15.53
C ALA A 354 18.96 -7.38 -14.35
N LEU A 355 18.31 -7.10 -13.22
CA LEU A 355 18.99 -6.66 -11.99
C LEU A 355 19.97 -7.72 -11.45
N GLN A 356 19.60 -9.00 -11.51
CA GLN A 356 20.45 -10.09 -11.06
C GLN A 356 21.75 -10.20 -11.87
N ARG A 357 21.69 -9.99 -13.18
CA ARG A 357 22.88 -9.99 -14.06
C ARG A 357 23.84 -8.84 -13.79
N GLU A 358 23.32 -7.68 -13.41
CA GLU A 358 24.14 -6.49 -13.13
C GLU A 358 24.68 -6.46 -11.69
N ALA A 359 24.06 -7.21 -10.79
CA ALA A 359 24.44 -7.21 -9.37
C ALA A 359 25.85 -7.75 -9.15
N LYS A 360 26.65 -6.99 -8.40
CA LYS A 360 27.99 -7.38 -7.93
C LYS A 360 28.03 -7.29 -6.41
N ALA A 361 28.80 -8.15 -5.77
CA ALA A 361 28.97 -8.10 -4.32
C ALA A 361 29.41 -6.70 -3.87
N PRO A 362 28.85 -6.15 -2.78
CA PRO A 362 27.96 -6.80 -1.79
C PRO A 362 26.44 -6.78 -2.13
N THR A 363 26.03 -6.27 -3.29
CA THR A 363 24.63 -6.34 -3.72
C THR A 363 24.24 -7.80 -3.97
N THR A 364 23.13 -8.25 -3.37
CA THR A 364 22.57 -9.58 -3.60
C THR A 364 21.17 -9.49 -4.23
N VAL A 365 20.89 -10.38 -5.18
CA VAL A 365 19.61 -10.40 -5.87
C VAL A 365 19.04 -11.82 -5.89
N HIS A 366 17.88 -11.98 -5.30
CA HIS A 366 17.12 -13.23 -5.30
C HIS A 366 15.89 -13.07 -6.21
N VAL A 367 15.85 -13.82 -7.31
CA VAL A 367 14.75 -13.78 -8.27
C VAL A 367 13.88 -15.01 -8.11
N VAL A 368 12.57 -14.79 -7.98
CA VAL A 368 11.56 -15.85 -7.83
C VAL A 368 10.69 -15.88 -9.08
N TYR A 369 10.73 -17.01 -9.77
CA TYR A 369 9.85 -17.28 -10.90
C TYR A 369 8.44 -17.65 -10.41
N ILE A 370 7.43 -16.97 -10.90
CA ILE A 370 6.02 -17.31 -10.69
C ILE A 370 5.45 -17.80 -12.01
N PRO A 371 4.83 -19.00 -12.07
CA PRO A 371 4.31 -19.54 -13.32
C PRO A 371 3.13 -18.71 -13.85
N LYS A 372 2.98 -18.65 -15.17
CA LYS A 372 1.78 -18.07 -15.81
C LYS A 372 0.53 -18.79 -15.31
N GLY A 373 -0.54 -18.02 -15.05
CA GLY A 373 -1.80 -18.57 -14.51
C GLY A 373 -1.93 -18.54 -12.99
N ALA A 374 -0.88 -18.15 -12.24
CA ALA A 374 -0.94 -18.02 -10.78
C ALA A 374 -1.66 -16.74 -10.30
N GLY A 375 -2.43 -16.05 -11.14
CA GLY A 375 -3.27 -14.91 -10.75
C GLY A 375 -3.08 -13.63 -11.60
N GLY A 376 -2.13 -13.59 -12.54
CA GLY A 376 -1.83 -12.40 -13.34
C GLY A 376 -1.36 -11.21 -12.49
N HIS A 377 -1.46 -9.99 -13.02
CA HIS A 377 -1.06 -8.76 -12.31
C HIS A 377 -2.14 -8.32 -11.33
N THR A 378 -2.35 -9.08 -10.25
CA THR A 378 -3.44 -8.87 -9.30
C THR A 378 -3.05 -9.21 -7.85
N MET A 379 -3.90 -8.79 -6.91
CA MET A 379 -3.77 -9.15 -5.49
C MET A 379 -3.74 -10.65 -5.23
N ALA A 380 -4.36 -11.46 -6.10
CA ALA A 380 -4.32 -12.92 -6.00
C ALA A 380 -2.90 -13.48 -6.21
N LEU A 381 -2.09 -12.82 -7.06
CA LEU A 381 -0.68 -13.15 -7.26
C LEU A 381 0.19 -12.75 -6.06
N TRP A 382 -0.05 -11.56 -5.49
CA TRP A 382 0.84 -10.98 -4.46
C TRP A 382 0.54 -11.50 -3.06
N LYS A 383 -0.73 -11.74 -2.72
CA LYS A 383 -1.15 -12.16 -1.37
C LYS A 383 -0.45 -13.44 -0.87
N PRO A 384 -0.30 -14.53 -1.63
CA PRO A 384 0.42 -15.73 -1.19
C PRO A 384 1.91 -15.51 -0.96
N GLN A 385 2.49 -14.45 -1.53
CA GLN A 385 3.91 -14.16 -1.42
C GLN A 385 4.29 -13.44 -0.12
N VAL A 386 3.32 -12.92 0.63
CA VAL A 386 3.57 -12.19 1.89
C VAL A 386 4.44 -13.01 2.84
N VAL A 387 4.05 -14.24 3.14
CA VAL A 387 4.77 -15.08 4.12
C VAL A 387 6.19 -15.42 3.66
N PRO A 388 6.45 -15.94 2.45
CA PRO A 388 7.80 -16.18 1.95
C PRO A 388 8.69 -14.93 1.99
N VAL A 389 8.17 -13.79 1.57
CA VAL A 389 8.87 -12.50 1.56
C VAL A 389 9.30 -12.09 2.96
N PHE A 390 8.42 -12.14 3.94
CA PHE A 390 8.74 -11.71 5.30
C PHE A 390 9.66 -12.69 6.04
N ARG A 391 9.65 -13.97 5.70
CA ARG A 391 10.67 -14.92 6.14
C ARG A 391 12.05 -14.56 5.57
N TRP A 392 12.10 -14.22 4.28
CA TRP A 392 13.33 -13.75 3.65
C TRP A 392 13.82 -12.44 4.28
N LEU A 393 12.96 -11.44 4.48
CA LEU A 393 13.31 -10.19 5.16
C LEU A 393 13.86 -10.43 6.58
N THR A 394 13.31 -11.40 7.31
CA THR A 394 13.82 -11.78 8.63
C THR A 394 15.30 -12.18 8.57
N THR A 395 15.69 -12.91 7.54
CA THR A 395 17.11 -13.31 7.39
C THR A 395 18.00 -12.13 6.96
N GLN A 396 17.49 -11.23 6.11
CA GLN A 396 18.28 -10.11 5.59
C GLN A 396 18.53 -9.02 6.64
N LEU A 397 17.59 -8.78 7.54
CA LEU A 397 17.72 -7.79 8.60
C LEU A 397 18.39 -8.37 9.88
N GLY A 398 18.89 -9.61 9.81
CA GLY A 398 19.68 -10.23 10.89
C GLY A 398 18.90 -10.43 12.20
N GLN A 399 17.58 -10.51 12.14
CA GLN A 399 16.75 -10.68 13.32
C GLN A 399 16.66 -12.16 13.68
N ARG A 400 17.43 -12.57 14.69
CA ARG A 400 17.13 -13.83 15.40
C ARG A 400 15.93 -13.58 16.31
N PRO A 401 14.92 -14.47 16.30
CA PRO A 401 13.91 -14.48 17.35
C PRO A 401 14.62 -14.56 18.70
N LEU A 402 14.22 -13.76 19.68
CA LEU A 402 14.75 -13.90 21.03
C LEU A 402 14.38 -15.29 21.52
N ALA A 403 15.36 -16.18 21.62
CA ALA A 403 15.18 -17.49 22.23
C ALA A 403 14.75 -17.25 23.69
N GLY A 404 13.49 -17.58 24.03
CA GLY A 404 13.00 -17.46 25.39
C GLY A 404 11.63 -16.79 25.59
N ALA A 405 10.96 -16.33 24.55
CA ALA A 405 9.55 -15.98 24.71
C ALA A 405 8.75 -17.30 24.76
N THR A 406 8.59 -17.85 25.94
CA THR A 406 7.64 -18.94 26.21
C THR A 406 6.25 -18.44 25.76
N PRO A 407 5.52 -19.19 24.92
CA PRO A 407 4.14 -18.84 24.61
C PRO A 407 3.38 -18.71 25.93
N PRO A 408 2.49 -17.75 26.12
CA PRO A 408 1.64 -17.70 27.28
C PRO A 408 0.96 -19.05 27.40
N ALA A 409 1.04 -19.66 28.61
CA ALA A 409 0.36 -20.91 28.91
C ALA A 409 -1.11 -20.77 28.50
N PRO A 410 -1.73 -21.77 27.85
CA PRO A 410 -3.14 -21.73 27.55
C PRO A 410 -3.87 -21.42 28.85
N SER A 411 -4.69 -20.38 28.84
CA SER A 411 -5.52 -20.00 29.98
C SER A 411 -6.34 -21.23 30.42
N SER A 412 -6.22 -21.61 31.66
CA SER A 412 -6.91 -22.74 32.28
C SER A 412 -8.40 -22.46 32.53
N ASP A 413 -9.11 -21.90 31.58
CA ASP A 413 -10.56 -21.84 31.51
C ASP A 413 -11.10 -23.01 30.70
N GLY A 414 -10.72 -24.21 31.12
CA GLY A 414 -11.15 -25.49 30.55
C GLY A 414 -12.15 -26.19 31.43
N SER A 415 -13.22 -25.52 31.85
CA SER A 415 -14.28 -26.17 32.67
C SER A 415 -15.61 -26.30 31.92
N THR A 416 -15.64 -26.48 30.62
CA THR A 416 -16.94 -26.73 29.96
C THR A 416 -16.86 -27.62 28.68
N ARG A 417 -15.81 -28.43 28.52
CA ARG A 417 -15.73 -29.35 27.36
C ARG A 417 -15.55 -30.84 27.71
N ALA A 418 -15.57 -31.19 28.98
CA ALA A 418 -15.49 -32.62 29.42
C ALA A 418 -16.85 -33.30 29.56
N ALA A 419 -17.98 -32.59 29.42
CA ALA A 419 -19.31 -33.18 29.59
C ALA A 419 -19.98 -33.69 28.27
N LEU A 420 -19.40 -33.47 27.12
CA LEU A 420 -19.99 -33.91 25.83
C LEU A 420 -19.25 -35.07 25.16
N ALA A 421 -18.15 -35.57 25.73
CA ALA A 421 -17.40 -36.70 25.16
C ALA A 421 -17.77 -38.06 25.82
N SER A 422 -18.53 -38.07 26.93
CA SER A 422 -18.93 -39.29 27.62
C SER A 422 -20.29 -39.86 27.15
N GLU A 423 -21.06 -39.13 26.37
CA GLU A 423 -22.41 -39.57 25.93
C GLU A 423 -22.43 -40.26 24.56
N THR A 424 -21.33 -40.17 23.78
CA THR A 424 -21.21 -40.85 22.46
C THR A 424 -20.52 -42.20 22.50
N ALA A 425 -19.89 -42.58 23.63
CA ALA A 425 -19.26 -43.91 23.78
C ALA A 425 -20.20 -45.02 24.26
N SER A 426 -21.41 -44.67 24.76
CA SER A 426 -22.38 -45.65 25.29
C SER A 426 -23.43 -46.17 24.30
N ARG A 427 -23.43 -45.69 23.04
CA ARG A 427 -24.39 -46.12 21.99
C ARG A 427 -23.82 -47.02 20.86
N GLY A 428 -22.53 -47.33 20.95
CA GLY A 428 -21.84 -48.12 19.91
C GLY A 428 -21.80 -49.64 20.07
N ASP A 429 -22.19 -50.16 21.27
CA ASP A 429 -21.94 -51.57 21.59
C ASP A 429 -23.21 -52.47 21.62
N ALA A 430 -24.36 -51.97 21.21
CA ALA A 430 -25.62 -52.74 21.16
C ALA A 430 -26.04 -53.29 19.77
N ALA A 431 -25.21 -53.09 18.73
CA ALA A 431 -25.55 -53.48 17.33
C ALA A 431 -24.68 -54.61 16.73
N ARG A 432 -23.97 -55.36 17.54
CA ARG A 432 -23.16 -56.54 17.06
C ARG A 432 -23.45 -57.85 17.78
N ARG A 433 -24.68 -58.10 18.21
CA ARG A 433 -25.18 -59.47 18.51
C ARG A 433 -26.65 -59.57 18.13
N ARG A 434 -26.88 -59.84 16.82
CA ARG A 434 -27.92 -60.75 16.32
C ARG A 434 -27.65 -60.99 14.85
#